data_33e6f2f84ff80f475ecdbee71b380d6e
#
_entry.id   33e6f2f84ff80f475ecdbee71b380d6e
#
_cell.length_a   1.000
_cell.length_b   1.000
_cell.length_c   1.000
_cell.angle_alpha   90.00
_cell.angle_beta   90.00
_cell.angle_gamma   90.00
#
_symmetry.space_group_name_H-M   'P 1'
#
loop_
_entity.id
_entity.type
_entity.pdbx_description
1 polymer ?
#
loop_
_entity_poly.entity_id
_entity_poly.type
_entity_poly.pdbx_seq_one_letter_code
_entity_poly.pdbx_strand_id
1 'polypeptide(L)'
;MLNIYELKHYKWLIAIPIVLLLVSLYFIPHIPLDSSLRGGITITAHTQNASLNLGALTSEINSKIPGAMAELAIAPGGITIVLAANQSLANAEQYLLDAYSAYGNYTAASVLMANINASLAAQPGNETLKGMLEAAKANMSVYATATIKNASLVIQSVAGFASASIPPNATPSAALAVASNASNNANNFYKQKVISTLQSIIPFSVYSYETITPTLGSYFLSQLDYILIVSFVLVAIVVFFIFRTIVPSLIVVYGAVNDIIIALGAMGAFGIPLGVASIGGLLMLIGYSIDTDILSAIRILKRSEDAAPIRAFMSMKTGLTMTATALIVFTILFAVSYISFIQTYYEIAGVVLAGLIGDILATWFGNTAILLWYKERKDLRK
;
A
#
# COMPACT_ATOMS: atom_id res chain seq x y z
N MET A 1 32.66 -25.67 -6.95
CA MET A 1 31.78 -25.25 -5.83
C MET A 1 31.32 -26.49 -5.10
N LEU A 2 31.38 -26.51 -3.76
CA LEU A 2 30.90 -27.61 -2.94
C LEU A 2 29.35 -27.68 -3.05
N ASN A 3 28.79 -28.87 -3.30
CA ASN A 3 27.35 -29.07 -3.32
C ASN A 3 26.83 -29.21 -1.90
N ILE A 4 26.13 -28.19 -1.39
CA ILE A 4 25.62 -28.16 -0.01
C ILE A 4 24.56 -29.23 0.25
N TYR A 5 23.87 -29.73 -0.78
CA TYR A 5 22.81 -30.72 -0.66
C TYR A 5 23.33 -32.17 -0.67
N GLU A 6 24.61 -32.41 -0.97
CA GLU A 6 25.26 -33.69 -0.84
C GLU A 6 25.84 -33.93 0.58
N LEU A 7 25.85 -32.90 1.42
CA LEU A 7 26.30 -33.00 2.80
C LEU A 7 25.35 -33.91 3.59
N LYS A 8 25.91 -34.82 4.41
CA LYS A 8 25.16 -35.77 5.25
C LYS A 8 24.10 -35.08 6.15
N HIS A 9 24.29 -33.82 6.47
CA HIS A 9 23.47 -33.05 7.39
C HIS A 9 22.77 -31.86 6.73
N TYR A 10 22.53 -31.89 5.41
CA TYR A 10 21.88 -30.77 4.71
C TYR A 10 20.51 -30.36 5.31
N LYS A 11 19.84 -31.29 6.03
CA LYS A 11 18.56 -31.01 6.72
C LYS A 11 18.67 -29.93 7.80
N TRP A 12 19.85 -29.70 8.37
CA TRP A 12 20.10 -28.63 9.33
C TRP A 12 20.04 -27.23 8.68
N LEU A 13 20.17 -27.15 7.36
CA LEU A 13 20.01 -25.89 6.64
C LEU A 13 18.64 -25.27 6.88
N ILE A 14 17.59 -26.08 7.11
CA ILE A 14 16.24 -25.64 7.41
C ILE A 14 16.17 -24.77 8.69
N ALA A 15 17.12 -24.90 9.58
CA ALA A 15 17.17 -24.07 10.79
C ALA A 15 17.41 -22.58 10.47
N ILE A 16 18.12 -22.27 9.38
CA ILE A 16 18.46 -20.89 8.99
C ILE A 16 17.20 -20.05 8.71
N PRO A 17 16.30 -20.45 7.80
CA PRO A 17 15.08 -19.67 7.56
C PRO A 17 14.12 -19.67 8.75
N ILE A 18 14.11 -20.72 9.60
CA ILE A 18 13.30 -20.72 10.84
C ILE A 18 13.79 -19.63 11.81
N VAL A 19 15.11 -19.54 12.02
CA VAL A 19 15.69 -18.48 12.88
C VAL A 19 15.40 -17.11 12.28
N LEU A 20 15.58 -16.95 10.96
CA LEU A 20 15.31 -15.70 10.27
C LEU A 20 13.82 -15.30 10.40
N LEU A 21 12.90 -16.25 10.29
CA LEU A 21 11.48 -16.04 10.50
C LEU A 21 11.17 -15.57 11.93
N LEU A 22 11.75 -16.20 12.94
CA LEU A 22 11.55 -15.81 14.34
C LEU A 22 12.08 -14.40 14.62
N VAL A 23 13.26 -14.08 14.08
CA VAL A 23 13.82 -12.72 14.15
C VAL A 23 12.91 -11.71 13.44
N SER A 24 12.40 -12.07 12.27
CA SER A 24 11.49 -11.20 11.50
C SER A 24 10.19 -10.92 12.26
N LEU A 25 9.58 -11.93 12.89
CA LEU A 25 8.39 -11.77 13.71
C LEU A 25 8.58 -10.79 14.87
N TYR A 26 9.80 -10.73 15.45
CA TYR A 26 10.14 -9.77 16.50
C TYR A 26 10.12 -8.32 15.99
N PHE A 27 10.54 -8.09 14.74
CA PHE A 27 10.61 -6.74 14.17
C PHE A 27 9.30 -6.24 13.54
N ILE A 28 8.37 -7.11 13.16
CA ILE A 28 7.09 -6.70 12.54
C ILE A 28 6.33 -5.63 13.35
N PRO A 29 6.21 -5.69 14.69
CA PRO A 29 5.51 -4.64 15.45
C PRO A 29 6.21 -3.27 15.42
N HIS A 30 7.45 -3.21 14.95
CA HIS A 30 8.25 -1.98 14.87
C HIS A 30 8.19 -1.33 13.48
N ILE A 31 7.37 -1.84 12.56
CA ILE A 31 7.21 -1.26 11.23
C ILE A 31 6.53 0.10 11.36
N PRO A 32 7.18 1.20 10.92
CA PRO A 32 6.53 2.49 10.88
C PRO A 32 5.43 2.47 9.79
N LEU A 33 4.28 3.07 10.09
CA LEU A 33 3.23 3.25 9.09
C LEU A 33 3.48 4.55 8.33
N ASP A 34 3.42 4.49 7.01
CA ASP A 34 3.47 5.67 6.16
C ASP A 34 2.19 6.50 6.25
N SER A 35 2.28 7.78 5.89
CA SER A 35 1.13 8.70 5.80
C SER A 35 0.03 8.20 4.85
N SER A 36 0.39 7.41 3.83
CA SER A 36 -0.58 6.79 2.92
C SER A 36 -1.58 5.88 3.62
N LEU A 37 -1.24 5.31 4.77
CA LEU A 37 -2.12 4.46 5.57
C LEU A 37 -2.70 5.16 6.79
N ARG A 38 -1.93 6.03 7.46
CA ARG A 38 -2.42 6.77 8.63
C ARG A 38 -3.31 7.95 8.25
N GLY A 39 -3.17 8.46 7.05
CA GLY A 39 -3.61 9.79 6.67
C GLY A 39 -2.72 10.86 7.30
N GLY A 40 -2.51 11.95 6.59
CA GLY A 40 -1.68 13.05 7.06
C GLY A 40 -0.87 13.68 5.94
N ILE A 41 0.17 14.36 6.34
CA ILE A 41 1.06 15.09 5.45
C ILE A 41 2.47 14.56 5.63
N THR A 42 3.10 14.14 4.55
CA THR A 42 4.53 13.80 4.53
C THR A 42 5.29 14.87 3.76
N ILE A 43 6.29 15.42 4.40
CA ILE A 43 7.20 16.41 3.78
C ILE A 43 8.61 15.85 3.88
N THR A 44 9.21 15.59 2.72
CA THR A 44 10.63 15.23 2.66
C THR A 44 11.42 16.49 2.28
N ALA A 45 12.14 17.04 3.24
CA ALA A 45 12.89 18.28 3.11
C ALA A 45 14.39 17.98 2.96
N HIS A 46 15.00 18.59 1.93
CA HIS A 46 16.45 18.50 1.71
C HIS A 46 17.18 19.46 2.63
N THR A 47 18.02 18.91 3.49
CA THR A 47 18.88 19.71 4.37
C THR A 47 20.29 19.14 4.39
N GLN A 48 21.28 20.03 4.35
CA GLN A 48 22.70 19.64 4.38
C GLN A 48 23.25 19.44 5.79
N ASN A 49 22.46 19.70 6.84
CA ASN A 49 22.89 19.58 8.22
C ASN A 49 22.69 18.16 8.75
N ALA A 50 23.77 17.40 8.82
CA ALA A 50 23.80 16.01 9.30
C ALA A 50 23.65 15.85 10.83
N SER A 51 23.60 16.94 11.63
CA SER A 51 23.58 16.88 13.10
C SER A 51 22.32 17.48 13.72
N LEU A 52 21.16 17.19 13.12
CA LEU A 52 19.90 17.71 13.64
C LEU A 52 19.42 16.87 14.85
N ASN A 53 19.12 17.54 15.95
CA ASN A 53 18.47 16.90 17.09
C ASN A 53 16.98 16.73 16.79
N LEU A 54 16.59 15.53 16.30
CA LEU A 54 15.22 15.23 15.91
C LEU A 54 14.21 15.45 17.03
N GLY A 55 14.57 15.14 18.28
CA GLY A 55 13.67 15.33 19.43
C GLY A 55 13.37 16.80 19.72
N ALA A 56 14.38 17.67 19.65
CA ALA A 56 14.18 19.11 19.81
C ALA A 56 13.34 19.69 18.67
N LEU A 57 13.62 19.28 17.42
CA LEU A 57 12.84 19.69 16.24
C LEU A 57 11.38 19.23 16.32
N THR A 58 11.13 17.97 16.71
CA THR A 58 9.78 17.46 16.92
C THR A 58 8.99 18.31 17.92
N SER A 59 9.62 18.65 19.05
CA SER A 59 8.99 19.49 20.08
C SER A 59 8.69 20.90 19.55
N GLU A 60 9.62 21.48 18.79
CA GLU A 60 9.43 22.82 18.21
C GLU A 60 8.33 22.84 17.16
N ILE A 61 8.28 21.84 16.26
CA ILE A 61 7.23 21.72 15.26
C ILE A 61 5.86 21.55 15.92
N ASN A 62 5.74 20.68 16.92
CA ASN A 62 4.48 20.46 17.64
C ASN A 62 4.02 21.73 18.40
N SER A 63 4.94 22.57 18.85
CA SER A 63 4.59 23.83 19.48
C SER A 63 4.07 24.89 18.50
N LYS A 64 4.63 24.93 17.28
CA LYS A 64 4.27 25.92 16.24
C LYS A 64 3.09 25.49 15.36
N ILE A 65 2.83 24.17 15.24
CA ILE A 65 1.71 23.61 14.48
C ILE A 65 0.87 22.75 15.44
N PRO A 66 -0.10 23.34 16.15
CA PRO A 66 -0.92 22.62 17.12
C PRO A 66 -1.65 21.43 16.48
N GLY A 67 -1.57 20.26 17.13
CA GLY A 67 -2.20 19.03 16.64
C GLY A 67 -1.44 18.31 15.52
N ALA A 68 -0.25 18.78 15.14
CA ALA A 68 0.55 18.18 14.06
C ALA A 68 1.05 16.76 14.40
N MET A 69 1.24 16.44 15.69
CA MET A 69 1.83 15.14 16.12
C MET A 69 3.00 14.73 15.21
N ALA A 70 3.97 15.64 15.07
CA ALA A 70 5.06 15.49 14.13
C ALA A 70 5.92 14.27 14.48
N GLU A 71 6.21 13.44 13.51
CA GLU A 71 7.21 12.38 13.55
C GLU A 71 8.32 12.73 12.55
N LEU A 72 9.57 12.72 13.01
CA LEU A 72 10.73 13.03 12.17
C LEU A 72 11.61 11.81 12.02
N ALA A 73 12.00 11.53 10.79
CA ALA A 73 12.96 10.49 10.45
C ALA A 73 14.05 11.06 9.56
N ILE A 74 15.27 10.55 9.70
CA ILE A 74 16.36 10.85 8.76
C ILE A 74 16.04 10.12 7.47
N ALA A 75 15.97 10.89 6.38
CA ALA A 75 15.81 10.36 5.04
C ALA A 75 17.12 10.56 4.26
N PRO A 76 17.31 9.82 3.17
CA PRO A 76 18.41 10.04 2.26
C PRO A 76 18.50 11.51 1.83
N GLY A 77 19.59 12.19 2.24
CA GLY A 77 19.87 13.60 1.89
C GLY A 77 19.00 14.65 2.59
N GLY A 78 18.27 14.29 3.67
CA GLY A 78 17.45 15.25 4.40
C GLY A 78 16.66 14.65 5.55
N ILE A 79 15.47 15.19 5.76
CA ILE A 79 14.55 14.78 6.82
C ILE A 79 13.17 14.53 6.23
N THR A 80 12.56 13.44 6.59
CA THR A 80 11.14 13.21 6.40
C THR A 80 10.38 13.65 7.64
N ILE A 81 9.40 14.51 7.45
CA ILE A 81 8.51 15.07 8.47
C ILE A 81 7.11 14.55 8.16
N VAL A 82 6.58 13.72 9.04
CA VAL A 82 5.20 13.24 8.97
C VAL A 82 4.37 14.03 9.97
N LEU A 83 3.30 14.66 9.50
CA LEU A 83 2.36 15.41 10.33
C LEU A 83 1.00 14.70 10.29
N ALA A 84 0.34 14.61 11.44
CA ALA A 84 -1.02 14.11 11.49
C ALA A 84 -1.96 14.98 10.64
N ALA A 85 -3.00 14.36 10.07
CA ALA A 85 -4.02 15.07 9.32
C ALA A 85 -4.71 16.12 10.21
N ASN A 86 -4.92 17.31 9.66
CA ASN A 86 -5.74 18.31 10.33
C ASN A 86 -7.19 17.84 10.34
N GLN A 87 -7.77 17.66 11.54
CA GLN A 87 -9.11 17.07 11.71
C GLN A 87 -10.20 17.86 10.99
N SER A 88 -10.11 19.18 10.97
CA SER A 88 -11.09 20.03 10.28
C SER A 88 -11.06 19.83 8.77
N LEU A 89 -9.85 19.73 8.19
CA LEU A 89 -9.69 19.46 6.75
C LEU A 89 -10.09 18.02 6.40
N ALA A 90 -9.78 17.05 7.27
CA ALA A 90 -10.21 15.66 7.10
C ALA A 90 -11.73 15.51 7.13
N ASN A 91 -12.41 16.18 8.07
CA ASN A 91 -13.86 16.19 8.12
C ASN A 91 -14.46 16.89 6.89
N ALA A 92 -13.87 17.99 6.42
CA ALA A 92 -14.31 18.68 5.21
C ALA A 92 -14.26 17.76 3.99
N GLU A 93 -13.22 16.96 3.88
CA GLU A 93 -13.08 16.03 2.75
C GLU A 93 -14.10 14.89 2.83
N GLN A 94 -14.35 14.33 4.02
CA GLN A 94 -15.41 13.35 4.20
C GLN A 94 -16.77 13.90 3.79
N TYR A 95 -17.14 15.09 4.26
CA TYR A 95 -18.39 15.73 3.86
C TYR A 95 -18.44 16.06 2.37
N LEU A 96 -17.30 16.36 1.75
CA LEU A 96 -17.22 16.60 0.31
C LEU A 96 -17.47 15.31 -0.48
N LEU A 97 -16.95 14.18 -0.06
CA LEU A 97 -17.23 12.85 -0.63
C LEU A 97 -18.72 12.51 -0.50
N ASP A 98 -19.31 12.74 0.67
CA ASP A 98 -20.72 12.51 0.91
C ASP A 98 -21.60 13.45 0.03
N ALA A 99 -21.15 14.69 -0.19
CA ALA A 99 -21.82 15.62 -1.08
C ALA A 99 -21.77 15.15 -2.55
N TYR A 100 -20.61 14.64 -3.01
CA TYR A 100 -20.47 14.07 -4.36
C TYR A 100 -21.32 12.83 -4.54
N SER A 101 -21.39 11.93 -3.54
CA SER A 101 -22.24 10.75 -3.55
C SER A 101 -23.72 11.11 -3.64
N ALA A 102 -24.17 12.07 -2.81
CA ALA A 102 -25.55 12.57 -2.84
C ALA A 102 -25.88 13.24 -4.19
N TYR A 103 -24.94 14.00 -4.76
CA TYR A 103 -25.12 14.63 -6.07
C TYR A 103 -25.17 13.60 -7.21
N GLY A 104 -24.38 12.53 -7.14
CA GLY A 104 -24.46 11.39 -8.06
C GLY A 104 -25.86 10.75 -8.06
N ASN A 105 -26.41 10.52 -6.87
CA ASN A 105 -27.77 10.00 -6.71
C ASN A 105 -28.84 10.99 -7.18
N TYR A 106 -28.65 12.31 -6.95
CA TYR A 106 -29.52 13.36 -7.48
C TYR A 106 -29.56 13.34 -9.01
N THR A 107 -28.41 13.26 -9.67
CA THR A 107 -28.33 13.21 -11.12
C THR A 107 -28.95 11.93 -11.68
N ALA A 108 -28.74 10.77 -11.04
CA ALA A 108 -29.38 9.52 -11.42
C ALA A 108 -30.92 9.60 -11.31
N ALA A 109 -31.43 10.17 -10.21
CA ALA A 109 -32.87 10.39 -10.02
C ALA A 109 -33.45 11.36 -11.06
N SER A 110 -32.71 12.42 -11.43
CA SER A 110 -33.08 13.37 -12.47
C SER A 110 -33.20 12.71 -13.85
N VAL A 111 -32.24 11.85 -14.22
CA VAL A 111 -32.28 11.08 -15.47
C VAL A 111 -33.45 10.11 -15.48
N LEU A 112 -33.67 9.39 -14.35
CA LEU A 112 -34.83 8.50 -14.22
C LEU A 112 -36.15 9.24 -14.39
N MET A 113 -36.29 10.40 -13.76
CA MET A 113 -37.46 11.25 -13.89
C MET A 113 -37.71 11.68 -15.36
N ALA A 114 -36.65 12.06 -16.08
CA ALA A 114 -36.75 12.43 -17.50
C ALA A 114 -37.21 11.22 -18.36
N ASN A 115 -36.71 10.05 -18.12
CA ASN A 115 -37.08 8.82 -18.82
C ASN A 115 -38.55 8.41 -18.54
N ILE A 116 -39.00 8.53 -17.28
CA ILE A 116 -40.39 8.26 -16.90
C ILE A 116 -41.34 9.27 -17.58
N ASN A 117 -40.99 10.56 -17.61
CA ASN A 117 -41.76 11.58 -18.29
C ASN A 117 -41.91 11.31 -19.79
N ALA A 118 -40.83 10.85 -20.46
CA ALA A 118 -40.88 10.45 -21.86
C ALA A 118 -41.83 9.26 -22.08
N SER A 119 -41.78 8.28 -21.15
CA SER A 119 -42.67 7.10 -21.20
C SER A 119 -44.16 7.49 -20.93
N LEU A 120 -44.39 8.40 -20.00
CA LEU A 120 -45.75 8.94 -19.73
C LEU A 120 -46.30 9.73 -20.89
N ALA A 121 -45.49 10.40 -21.68
CA ALA A 121 -45.92 11.09 -22.90
C ALA A 121 -46.49 10.09 -23.92
N ALA A 122 -45.96 8.87 -23.98
CA ALA A 122 -46.47 7.78 -24.82
C ALA A 122 -47.66 7.01 -24.18
N GLN A 123 -47.80 7.04 -22.84
CA GLN A 123 -48.81 6.30 -22.07
C GLN A 123 -49.39 7.18 -20.94
N PRO A 124 -50.18 8.24 -21.23
CA PRO A 124 -50.61 9.23 -20.23
C PRO A 124 -51.49 8.68 -19.10
N GLY A 125 -52.16 7.54 -19.32
CA GLY A 125 -53.06 6.91 -18.37
C GLY A 125 -52.37 5.84 -17.44
N ASN A 126 -51.07 5.65 -17.54
CA ASN A 126 -50.37 4.60 -16.78
C ASN A 126 -50.12 5.04 -15.35
N GLU A 127 -50.95 4.58 -14.41
CA GLU A 127 -50.85 4.92 -12.97
C GLU A 127 -49.56 4.41 -12.32
N THR A 128 -49.00 3.30 -12.80
CA THR A 128 -47.70 2.81 -12.31
C THR A 128 -46.59 3.79 -12.63
N LEU A 129 -46.54 4.32 -13.85
CA LEU A 129 -45.53 5.31 -14.25
C LEU A 129 -45.73 6.63 -13.48
N LYS A 130 -46.97 7.06 -13.19
CA LYS A 130 -47.22 8.21 -12.33
C LYS A 130 -46.67 8.02 -10.92
N GLY A 131 -46.91 6.82 -10.31
CA GLY A 131 -46.36 6.49 -8.99
C GLY A 131 -44.82 6.51 -8.99
N MET A 132 -44.19 5.95 -10.04
CA MET A 132 -42.72 5.98 -10.19
C MET A 132 -42.19 7.41 -10.37
N LEU A 133 -42.92 8.30 -11.06
CA LEU A 133 -42.55 9.70 -11.22
C LEU A 133 -42.56 10.44 -9.88
N GLU A 134 -43.59 10.25 -9.05
CA GLU A 134 -43.64 10.88 -7.74
C GLU A 134 -42.54 10.36 -6.80
N ALA A 135 -42.24 9.06 -6.83
CA ALA A 135 -41.12 8.51 -6.10
C ALA A 135 -39.78 9.08 -6.57
N ALA A 136 -39.57 9.20 -7.88
CA ALA A 136 -38.34 9.79 -8.43
C ALA A 136 -38.17 11.26 -8.04
N LYS A 137 -39.25 12.05 -8.04
CA LYS A 137 -39.26 13.45 -7.58
C LYS A 137 -38.90 13.55 -6.09
N ALA A 138 -39.51 12.71 -5.26
CA ALA A 138 -39.24 12.67 -3.82
C ALA A 138 -37.75 12.33 -3.56
N ASN A 139 -37.21 11.31 -4.20
CA ASN A 139 -35.81 10.91 -4.08
C ASN A 139 -34.87 12.03 -4.55
N MET A 140 -35.17 12.68 -5.68
CA MET A 140 -34.41 13.82 -6.20
C MET A 140 -34.34 14.96 -5.18
N SER A 141 -35.49 15.29 -4.52
CA SER A 141 -35.55 16.32 -3.47
C SER A 141 -34.69 15.95 -2.24
N VAL A 142 -34.75 14.69 -1.81
CA VAL A 142 -33.93 14.16 -0.68
C VAL A 142 -32.43 14.30 -1.01
N TYR A 143 -32.02 13.85 -2.18
CA TYR A 143 -30.61 13.92 -2.59
C TYR A 143 -30.13 15.36 -2.83
N ALA A 144 -30.98 16.25 -3.35
CA ALA A 144 -30.67 17.66 -3.46
C ALA A 144 -30.39 18.29 -2.09
N THR A 145 -31.26 18.04 -1.13
CA THR A 145 -31.13 18.52 0.25
C THR A 145 -29.86 17.94 0.91
N ALA A 146 -29.60 16.65 0.75
CA ALA A 146 -28.39 16.00 1.26
C ALA A 146 -27.12 16.60 0.66
N THR A 147 -27.09 16.87 -0.64
CA THR A 147 -25.95 17.52 -1.32
C THR A 147 -25.66 18.89 -0.73
N ILE A 148 -26.69 19.75 -0.59
CA ILE A 148 -26.55 21.12 -0.07
C ILE A 148 -26.14 21.09 1.41
N LYS A 149 -26.71 20.18 2.21
CA LYS A 149 -26.36 20.00 3.62
C LYS A 149 -24.88 19.62 3.77
N ASN A 150 -24.43 18.59 3.05
CA ASN A 150 -23.04 18.15 3.12
C ASN A 150 -22.08 19.21 2.60
N ALA A 151 -22.42 19.93 1.52
CA ALA A 151 -21.67 21.09 1.04
C ALA A 151 -21.54 22.21 2.10
N SER A 152 -22.59 22.43 2.89
CA SER A 152 -22.58 23.40 3.99
C SER A 152 -21.65 22.95 5.13
N LEU A 153 -21.64 21.64 5.46
CA LEU A 153 -20.72 21.07 6.45
C LEU A 153 -19.26 21.18 6.01
N VAL A 154 -18.96 21.04 4.71
CA VAL A 154 -17.60 21.32 4.18
C VAL A 154 -17.19 22.74 4.52
N ILE A 155 -18.03 23.73 4.18
CA ILE A 155 -17.71 25.16 4.42
C ILE A 155 -17.52 25.44 5.91
N GLN A 156 -18.35 24.87 6.75
CA GLN A 156 -18.22 25.00 8.21
C GLN A 156 -16.90 24.42 8.71
N SER A 157 -16.50 23.27 8.20
CA SER A 157 -15.26 22.59 8.59
C SER A 157 -14.02 23.38 8.16
N VAL A 158 -14.05 24.07 7.02
CA VAL A 158 -12.90 24.84 6.52
C VAL A 158 -12.92 26.33 6.92
N ALA A 159 -13.88 26.79 7.73
CA ALA A 159 -14.06 28.21 8.06
C ALA A 159 -12.81 28.87 8.69
N GLY A 160 -11.93 28.10 9.35
CA GLY A 160 -10.64 28.57 9.89
C GLY A 160 -9.54 28.76 8.82
N PHE A 161 -9.74 28.33 7.59
CA PHE A 161 -8.73 28.33 6.52
C PHE A 161 -9.19 29.05 5.26
N ALA A 162 -10.49 29.02 4.96
CA ALA A 162 -11.09 29.65 3.79
C ALA A 162 -12.47 30.20 4.11
N SER A 163 -12.80 31.37 3.57
CA SER A 163 -14.13 31.96 3.67
C SER A 163 -14.93 31.65 2.42
N ALA A 164 -16.09 31.00 2.59
CA ALA A 164 -17.03 30.72 1.52
C ALA A 164 -18.46 30.70 2.09
N SER A 165 -19.45 30.94 1.22
CA SER A 165 -20.86 30.83 1.59
C SER A 165 -21.67 30.28 0.41
N ILE A 166 -22.65 29.42 0.70
CA ILE A 166 -23.58 28.91 -0.30
C ILE A 166 -24.73 29.90 -0.39
N PRO A 167 -25.08 30.40 -1.61
CA PRO A 167 -26.25 31.25 -1.78
C PRO A 167 -27.54 30.54 -1.32
N PRO A 168 -28.51 31.26 -0.74
CA PRO A 168 -29.76 30.67 -0.21
C PRO A 168 -30.54 29.79 -1.20
N ASN A 169 -30.49 30.15 -2.50
CA ASN A 169 -31.17 29.42 -3.57
C ASN A 169 -30.21 28.66 -4.50
N ALA A 170 -29.08 28.21 -3.97
CA ALA A 170 -28.11 27.46 -4.76
C ALA A 170 -28.67 26.12 -5.23
N THR A 171 -28.41 25.79 -6.49
CA THR A 171 -28.65 24.44 -6.98
C THR A 171 -27.67 23.45 -6.33
N PRO A 172 -27.96 22.14 -6.26
CA PRO A 172 -27.03 21.13 -5.72
C PRO A 172 -25.65 21.21 -6.38
N SER A 173 -25.59 21.42 -7.69
CA SER A 173 -24.32 21.58 -8.42
C SER A 173 -23.54 22.82 -8.02
N ALA A 174 -24.21 23.96 -7.84
CA ALA A 174 -23.58 25.21 -7.42
C ALA A 174 -23.06 25.10 -5.98
N ALA A 175 -23.86 24.53 -5.08
CA ALA A 175 -23.44 24.29 -3.69
C ALA A 175 -22.19 23.38 -3.62
N LEU A 176 -22.17 22.30 -4.40
CA LEU A 176 -21.04 21.39 -4.50
C LEU A 176 -19.79 22.09 -5.05
N ALA A 177 -19.93 22.91 -6.08
CA ALA A 177 -18.82 23.68 -6.66
C ALA A 177 -18.21 24.66 -5.65
N VAL A 178 -19.06 25.39 -4.91
CA VAL A 178 -18.59 26.31 -3.84
C VAL A 178 -17.85 25.54 -2.74
N ALA A 179 -18.39 24.42 -2.29
CA ALA A 179 -17.78 23.58 -1.26
C ALA A 179 -16.43 22.99 -1.71
N SER A 180 -16.35 22.50 -2.94
CA SER A 180 -15.12 21.98 -3.54
C SER A 180 -14.02 23.05 -3.63
N ASN A 181 -14.37 24.24 -4.12
CA ASN A 181 -13.44 25.36 -4.20
C ASN A 181 -12.98 25.82 -2.80
N ALA A 182 -13.87 25.87 -1.82
CA ALA A 182 -13.53 26.21 -0.45
C ALA A 182 -12.57 25.19 0.17
N SER A 183 -12.81 23.91 -0.02
CA SER A 183 -11.93 22.83 0.42
C SER A 183 -10.53 22.93 -0.22
N ASN A 184 -10.46 23.15 -1.53
CA ASN A 184 -9.21 23.32 -2.25
C ASN A 184 -8.41 24.54 -1.76
N ASN A 185 -9.07 25.66 -1.55
CA ASN A 185 -8.45 26.89 -1.03
C ASN A 185 -7.93 26.69 0.41
N ALA A 186 -8.71 26.01 1.24
CA ALA A 186 -8.32 25.69 2.62
C ALA A 186 -7.08 24.76 2.67
N ASN A 187 -7.04 23.73 1.83
CA ASN A 187 -5.90 22.82 1.72
C ASN A 187 -4.64 23.57 1.24
N ASN A 188 -4.77 24.44 0.23
CA ASN A 188 -3.64 25.25 -0.27
C ASN A 188 -3.13 26.22 0.79
N PHE A 189 -4.02 26.89 1.52
CA PHE A 189 -3.65 27.79 2.62
C PHE A 189 -2.92 27.04 3.74
N TYR A 190 -3.46 25.89 4.15
CA TYR A 190 -2.84 25.05 5.19
C TYR A 190 -1.47 24.55 4.76
N LYS A 191 -1.34 24.06 3.50
CA LYS A 191 -0.05 23.66 2.93
C LYS A 191 0.98 24.77 3.01
N GLN A 192 0.63 25.98 2.54
CA GLN A 192 1.54 27.14 2.59
C GLN A 192 1.94 27.48 4.01
N LYS A 193 0.99 27.48 4.95
CA LYS A 193 1.23 27.73 6.37
C LYS A 193 2.17 26.71 6.98
N VAL A 194 1.97 25.43 6.73
CA VAL A 194 2.84 24.34 7.20
C VAL A 194 4.25 24.51 6.65
N ILE A 195 4.40 24.68 5.34
CA ILE A 195 5.71 24.81 4.71
C ILE A 195 6.45 26.05 5.22
N SER A 196 5.82 27.20 5.28
CA SER A 196 6.45 28.42 5.80
C SER A 196 6.87 28.29 7.26
N THR A 197 6.06 27.60 8.08
CA THR A 197 6.41 27.32 9.48
C THR A 197 7.62 26.38 9.55
N LEU A 198 7.64 25.31 8.78
CA LEU A 198 8.76 24.37 8.76
C LEU A 198 10.04 25.03 8.25
N GLN A 199 9.97 25.88 7.22
CA GLN A 199 11.12 26.65 6.71
C GLN A 199 11.67 27.63 7.74
N SER A 200 10.86 28.09 8.69
CA SER A 200 11.34 28.94 9.79
C SER A 200 12.10 28.16 10.87
N ILE A 201 11.95 26.81 10.91
CA ILE A 201 12.59 25.91 11.87
C ILE A 201 13.80 25.22 11.24
N ILE A 202 13.64 24.73 10.02
CA ILE A 202 14.64 23.95 9.27
C ILE A 202 14.86 24.66 7.94
N PRO A 203 16.09 25.13 7.62
CA PRO A 203 16.35 25.75 6.33
C PRO A 203 16.35 24.69 5.22
N PHE A 204 15.37 24.72 4.34
CA PHE A 204 15.30 23.91 3.12
C PHE A 204 14.68 24.72 1.98
N SER A 205 15.10 24.45 0.75
CA SER A 205 14.55 25.06 -0.47
C SER A 205 13.87 24.03 -1.38
N VAL A 206 14.33 22.79 -1.34
CA VAL A 206 13.78 21.68 -2.11
C VAL A 206 13.04 20.73 -1.17
N TYR A 207 11.83 20.38 -1.51
CA TYR A 207 11.01 19.46 -0.73
C TYR A 207 10.01 18.71 -1.61
N SER A 208 9.66 17.52 -1.19
CA SER A 208 8.45 16.80 -1.64
C SER A 208 7.32 17.03 -0.63
N TYR A 209 6.10 17.14 -1.10
CA TYR A 209 4.92 17.29 -0.27
C TYR A 209 3.84 16.33 -0.74
N GLU A 210 3.47 15.41 0.13
CA GLU A 210 2.41 14.43 -0.10
C GLU A 210 1.35 14.58 0.99
N THR A 211 0.08 14.53 0.60
CA THR A 211 -1.04 14.53 1.56
C THR A 211 -2.00 13.41 1.22
N ILE A 212 -2.38 12.67 2.24
CA ILE A 212 -3.37 11.59 2.14
C ILE A 212 -4.39 11.78 3.23
N THR A 213 -5.66 11.71 2.86
CA THR A 213 -6.73 11.86 3.81
C THR A 213 -6.88 10.63 4.67
N PRO A 214 -7.28 10.78 5.94
CA PRO A 214 -7.52 9.64 6.83
C PRO A 214 -8.54 8.64 6.26
N THR A 215 -9.52 9.13 5.52
CA THR A 215 -10.54 8.30 4.85
C THR A 215 -9.92 7.41 3.79
N LEU A 216 -9.02 7.96 2.97
CA LEU A 216 -8.32 7.21 1.94
C LEU A 216 -7.34 6.21 2.56
N GLY A 217 -6.62 6.62 3.62
CA GLY A 217 -5.73 5.75 4.37
C GLY A 217 -6.47 4.55 4.99
N SER A 218 -7.61 4.77 5.64
CA SER A 218 -8.43 3.70 6.21
C SER A 218 -9.00 2.77 5.14
N TYR A 219 -9.37 3.30 3.97
CA TYR A 219 -9.78 2.50 2.83
C TYR A 219 -8.64 1.60 2.33
N PHE A 220 -7.45 2.13 2.16
CA PHE A 220 -6.28 1.33 1.75
C PHE A 220 -5.97 0.22 2.76
N LEU A 221 -6.00 0.52 4.07
CA LEU A 221 -5.81 -0.49 5.11
C LEU A 221 -6.83 -1.63 5.00
N SER A 222 -8.11 -1.30 4.81
CA SER A 222 -9.17 -2.30 4.67
C SER A 222 -9.05 -3.15 3.40
N GLN A 223 -8.47 -2.61 2.32
CA GLN A 223 -8.24 -3.33 1.07
C GLN A 223 -6.96 -4.19 1.11
N LEU A 224 -5.99 -3.85 1.97
CA LEU A 224 -4.71 -4.53 2.02
C LEU A 224 -4.84 -6.02 2.33
N ASP A 225 -5.61 -6.36 3.37
CA ASP A 225 -5.86 -7.76 3.76
C ASP A 225 -6.51 -8.53 2.62
N TYR A 226 -7.51 -7.92 1.97
CA TYR A 226 -8.21 -8.54 0.85
C TYR A 226 -7.26 -8.80 -0.34
N ILE A 227 -6.44 -7.82 -0.72
CA ILE A 227 -5.48 -7.94 -1.84
C ILE A 227 -4.45 -9.04 -1.54
N LEU A 228 -3.90 -9.08 -0.33
CA LEU A 228 -2.94 -10.11 0.06
C LEU A 228 -3.57 -11.51 0.03
N ILE A 229 -4.74 -11.68 0.64
CA ILE A 229 -5.44 -12.98 0.65
C ILE A 229 -5.75 -13.44 -0.77
N VAL A 230 -6.32 -12.57 -1.61
CA VAL A 230 -6.63 -12.91 -3.00
C VAL A 230 -5.37 -13.27 -3.77
N SER A 231 -4.28 -12.53 -3.59
CA SER A 231 -2.99 -12.83 -4.23
C SER A 231 -2.48 -14.22 -3.84
N PHE A 232 -2.48 -14.55 -2.54
CA PHE A 232 -2.06 -15.88 -2.08
C PHE A 232 -2.96 -17.01 -2.57
N VAL A 233 -4.28 -16.80 -2.62
CA VAL A 233 -5.23 -17.80 -3.18
C VAL A 233 -4.97 -18.04 -4.65
N LEU A 234 -4.80 -16.98 -5.45
CA LEU A 234 -4.51 -17.10 -6.88
C LEU A 234 -3.18 -17.82 -7.11
N VAL A 235 -2.15 -17.46 -6.37
CA VAL A 235 -0.85 -18.14 -6.40
C VAL A 235 -0.98 -19.63 -6.05
N ALA A 236 -1.68 -19.96 -4.95
CA ALA A 236 -1.90 -21.36 -4.55
C ALA A 236 -2.62 -22.16 -5.64
N ILE A 237 -3.60 -21.57 -6.32
CA ILE A 237 -4.31 -22.18 -7.45
C ILE A 237 -3.34 -22.45 -8.60
N VAL A 238 -2.57 -21.45 -9.03
CA VAL A 238 -1.60 -21.59 -10.14
C VAL A 238 -0.56 -22.66 -9.81
N VAL A 239 0.03 -22.61 -8.62
CA VAL A 239 1.02 -23.59 -8.17
C VAL A 239 0.44 -25.00 -8.11
N PHE A 240 -0.81 -25.14 -7.64
CA PHE A 240 -1.49 -26.44 -7.65
C PHE A 240 -1.70 -26.97 -9.07
N PHE A 241 -2.10 -26.13 -10.01
CA PHE A 241 -2.23 -26.53 -11.43
C PHE A 241 -0.90 -26.99 -12.04
N ILE A 242 0.21 -26.34 -11.67
CA ILE A 242 1.56 -26.70 -12.15
C ILE A 242 1.98 -28.07 -11.59
N PHE A 243 1.83 -28.31 -10.29
CA PHE A 243 2.34 -29.52 -9.64
C PHE A 243 1.35 -30.68 -9.67
N ARG A 244 0.05 -30.42 -9.65
CA ARG A 244 -1.04 -31.39 -9.55
C ARG A 244 -0.90 -32.33 -8.34
N THR A 245 -0.17 -31.92 -7.34
CA THR A 245 0.09 -32.66 -6.09
C THR A 245 0.10 -31.68 -4.90
N ILE A 246 -0.55 -32.05 -3.82
CA ILE A 246 -0.79 -31.16 -2.70
C ILE A 246 0.53 -30.77 -1.98
N VAL A 247 1.38 -31.74 -1.67
CA VAL A 247 2.57 -31.49 -0.81
C VAL A 247 3.56 -30.51 -1.44
N PRO A 248 4.00 -30.67 -2.70
CA PRO A 248 4.87 -29.67 -3.34
C PRO A 248 4.23 -28.30 -3.47
N SER A 249 2.93 -28.25 -3.75
CA SER A 249 2.21 -26.97 -3.82
C SER A 249 2.19 -26.24 -2.49
N LEU A 250 1.96 -26.95 -1.38
CA LEU A 250 2.00 -26.37 -0.04
C LEU A 250 3.40 -25.88 0.34
N ILE A 251 4.48 -26.57 -0.07
CA ILE A 251 5.86 -26.15 0.21
C ILE A 251 6.15 -24.81 -0.49
N VAL A 252 5.77 -24.67 -1.75
CA VAL A 252 5.95 -23.41 -2.51
C VAL A 252 5.14 -22.26 -1.91
N VAL A 253 3.86 -22.49 -1.56
CA VAL A 253 3.02 -21.48 -0.92
C VAL A 253 3.58 -21.10 0.46
N TYR A 254 4.04 -22.06 1.25
CA TYR A 254 4.74 -21.81 2.52
C TYR A 254 5.98 -20.94 2.33
N GLY A 255 6.74 -21.17 1.25
CA GLY A 255 7.87 -20.33 0.88
C GLY A 255 7.47 -18.88 0.70
N ALA A 256 6.48 -18.63 -0.14
CA ALA A 256 5.99 -17.27 -0.39
C ALA A 256 5.49 -16.57 0.88
N VAL A 257 4.82 -17.28 1.80
CA VAL A 257 4.41 -16.72 3.10
C VAL A 257 5.64 -16.37 3.94
N ASN A 258 6.64 -17.23 3.96
CA ASN A 258 7.88 -17.02 4.69
C ASN A 258 8.62 -15.76 4.22
N ASP A 259 8.72 -15.59 2.90
CA ASP A 259 9.39 -14.44 2.29
C ASP A 259 8.71 -13.11 2.60
N ILE A 260 7.37 -13.09 2.63
CA ILE A 260 6.62 -11.91 3.07
C ILE A 260 6.90 -11.59 4.55
N ILE A 261 6.90 -12.59 5.42
CA ILE A 261 7.20 -12.39 6.85
C ILE A 261 8.62 -11.86 7.03
N ILE A 262 9.59 -12.38 6.28
CA ILE A 262 10.98 -11.92 6.31
C ILE A 262 11.08 -10.48 5.79
N ALA A 263 10.40 -10.16 4.69
CA ALA A 263 10.38 -8.81 4.15
C ALA A 263 9.76 -7.81 5.13
N LEU A 264 8.62 -8.15 5.74
CA LEU A 264 8.00 -7.35 6.79
C LEU A 264 8.93 -7.16 7.99
N GLY A 265 9.58 -8.24 8.45
CA GLY A 265 10.57 -8.16 9.52
C GLY A 265 11.73 -7.23 9.19
N ALA A 266 12.23 -7.29 7.95
CA ALA A 266 13.27 -6.39 7.46
C ALA A 266 12.79 -4.93 7.41
N MET A 267 11.53 -4.68 7.01
CA MET A 267 10.95 -3.33 7.07
C MET A 267 11.00 -2.77 8.49
N GLY A 268 10.59 -3.56 9.49
CA GLY A 268 10.66 -3.16 10.90
C GLY A 268 12.09 -2.95 11.39
N ALA A 269 13.04 -3.80 10.98
CA ALA A 269 14.43 -3.71 11.39
C ALA A 269 15.16 -2.50 10.78
N PHE A 270 14.86 -2.14 9.53
CA PHE A 270 15.49 -1.03 8.79
C PHE A 270 14.67 0.26 8.80
N GLY A 271 13.49 0.27 9.43
CA GLY A 271 12.63 1.44 9.49
C GLY A 271 12.01 1.81 8.14
N ILE A 272 11.82 0.85 7.23
CA ILE A 272 11.14 1.07 5.95
C ILE A 272 9.64 1.16 6.23
N PRO A 273 8.96 2.28 5.89
CA PRO A 273 7.56 2.44 6.25
C PRO A 273 6.63 1.51 5.45
N LEU A 274 5.59 1.03 6.11
CA LEU A 274 4.49 0.33 5.47
C LEU A 274 3.52 1.36 4.87
N GLY A 275 3.44 1.39 3.57
CA GLY A 275 2.60 2.28 2.79
C GLY A 275 2.08 1.60 1.52
N VAL A 276 1.33 2.34 0.72
CA VAL A 276 0.81 1.83 -0.58
C VAL A 276 1.97 1.42 -1.50
N ALA A 277 3.05 2.19 -1.51
CA ALA A 277 4.24 1.90 -2.31
C ALA A 277 4.95 0.61 -1.88
N SER A 278 5.21 0.46 -0.58
CA SER A 278 5.87 -0.73 -0.03
C SER A 278 5.02 -2.00 -0.17
N ILE A 279 3.68 -1.89 -0.12
CA ILE A 279 2.77 -3.01 -0.43
C ILE A 279 2.95 -3.47 -1.88
N GLY A 280 3.06 -2.52 -2.83
CA GLY A 280 3.41 -2.84 -4.21
C GLY A 280 4.72 -3.62 -4.31
N GLY A 281 5.74 -3.23 -3.54
CA GLY A 281 7.01 -3.95 -3.41
C GLY A 281 6.85 -5.38 -2.86
N LEU A 282 6.02 -5.57 -1.83
CA LEU A 282 5.71 -6.90 -1.28
C LEU A 282 5.01 -7.81 -2.31
N LEU A 283 4.06 -7.28 -3.07
CA LEU A 283 3.39 -8.03 -4.14
C LEU A 283 4.36 -8.43 -5.26
N MET A 284 5.30 -7.55 -5.63
CA MET A 284 6.36 -7.87 -6.58
C MET A 284 7.29 -8.97 -6.05
N LEU A 285 7.64 -8.93 -4.76
CA LEU A 285 8.46 -9.96 -4.12
C LEU A 285 7.81 -11.34 -4.19
N ILE A 286 6.49 -11.44 -3.97
CA ILE A 286 5.74 -12.71 -4.12
C ILE A 286 6.00 -13.32 -5.50
N GLY A 287 5.94 -12.51 -6.56
CA GLY A 287 6.19 -12.98 -7.92
C GLY A 287 7.60 -13.53 -8.12
N TYR A 288 8.62 -12.79 -7.68
CA TYR A 288 10.04 -13.22 -7.80
C TYR A 288 10.34 -14.48 -7.00
N SER A 289 9.86 -14.56 -5.76
CA SER A 289 10.09 -15.70 -4.87
C SER A 289 9.45 -16.97 -5.43
N ILE A 290 8.21 -16.89 -5.90
CA ILE A 290 7.50 -18.05 -6.44
C ILE A 290 8.19 -18.62 -7.68
N ASP A 291 8.77 -17.79 -8.53
CA ASP A 291 9.49 -18.25 -9.72
C ASP A 291 10.70 -19.11 -9.35
N THR A 292 11.47 -18.74 -8.32
CA THR A 292 12.61 -19.52 -7.83
C THR A 292 12.17 -20.79 -7.13
N ASP A 293 11.10 -20.76 -6.35
CA ASP A 293 10.53 -21.93 -5.67
C ASP A 293 9.95 -22.95 -6.68
N ILE A 294 9.22 -22.49 -7.69
CA ILE A 294 8.69 -23.35 -8.77
C ILE A 294 9.84 -23.98 -9.54
N LEU A 295 10.88 -23.21 -9.89
CA LEU A 295 12.07 -23.70 -10.57
C LEU A 295 12.73 -24.85 -9.79
N SER A 296 12.97 -24.64 -8.48
CA SER A 296 13.54 -25.63 -7.58
C SER A 296 12.67 -26.89 -7.52
N ALA A 297 11.36 -26.73 -7.29
CA ALA A 297 10.42 -27.83 -7.16
C ALA A 297 10.30 -28.64 -8.45
N ILE A 298 10.22 -28.01 -9.62
CA ILE A 298 10.16 -28.72 -10.93
C ILE A 298 11.44 -29.53 -11.15
N ARG A 299 12.62 -28.93 -10.93
CA ARG A 299 13.89 -29.61 -11.14
C ARG A 299 14.07 -30.80 -10.20
N ILE A 300 13.74 -30.66 -8.93
CA ILE A 300 13.90 -31.73 -7.93
C ILE A 300 12.90 -32.86 -8.16
N LEU A 301 11.61 -32.53 -8.42
CA LEU A 301 10.52 -33.50 -8.39
C LEU A 301 10.17 -34.11 -9.73
N LYS A 302 10.24 -33.33 -10.83
CA LYS A 302 9.75 -33.75 -12.14
C LYS A 302 10.84 -34.19 -13.10
N ARG A 303 12.09 -33.72 -12.93
CA ARG A 303 13.20 -34.17 -13.78
C ARG A 303 13.86 -35.42 -13.21
N SER A 304 14.51 -36.21 -14.06
CA SER A 304 15.15 -37.49 -13.72
C SER A 304 16.58 -37.64 -14.26
N GLU A 305 17.15 -36.55 -14.81
CA GLU A 305 18.42 -36.60 -15.56
C GLU A 305 19.64 -36.87 -14.63
N ASP A 306 19.57 -36.41 -13.36
CA ASP A 306 20.65 -36.54 -12.38
C ASP A 306 20.11 -36.93 -10.99
N ALA A 307 21.00 -37.19 -10.03
CA ALA A 307 20.61 -37.36 -8.64
C ALA A 307 19.92 -36.09 -8.08
N ALA A 308 18.90 -36.26 -7.23
CA ALA A 308 18.12 -35.16 -6.69
C ALA A 308 18.96 -34.04 -6.03
N PRO A 309 20.02 -34.31 -5.27
CA PRO A 309 20.93 -33.28 -4.70
C PRO A 309 21.64 -32.44 -5.79
N ILE A 310 22.03 -33.09 -6.91
CA ILE A 310 22.68 -32.40 -8.03
C ILE A 310 21.70 -31.46 -8.68
N ARG A 311 20.45 -31.90 -8.93
CA ARG A 311 19.38 -31.07 -9.50
C ARG A 311 19.04 -29.90 -8.61
N ALA A 312 19.00 -30.09 -7.28
CA ALA A 312 18.79 -29.02 -6.31
C ALA A 312 19.91 -27.97 -6.43
N PHE A 313 21.15 -28.39 -6.49
CA PHE A 313 22.31 -27.49 -6.63
C PHE A 313 22.31 -26.72 -7.97
N MET A 314 21.94 -27.40 -9.06
CA MET A 314 21.83 -26.74 -10.37
C MET A 314 20.65 -25.74 -10.42
N SER A 315 19.55 -26.04 -9.72
CA SER A 315 18.45 -25.07 -9.61
C SER A 315 18.87 -23.85 -8.79
N MET A 316 19.63 -24.05 -7.70
CA MET A 316 20.18 -22.96 -6.90
C MET A 316 21.07 -22.03 -7.73
N LYS A 317 21.99 -22.56 -8.56
CA LYS A 317 22.82 -21.73 -9.43
C LYS A 317 21.99 -20.87 -10.38
N THR A 318 20.98 -21.47 -11.01
CA THR A 318 20.11 -20.73 -11.94
C THR A 318 19.29 -19.69 -11.19
N GLY A 319 18.66 -20.05 -10.07
CA GLY A 319 17.84 -19.12 -9.27
C GLY A 319 18.66 -17.98 -8.67
N LEU A 320 19.86 -18.24 -8.15
CA LEU A 320 20.76 -17.20 -7.67
C LEU A 320 21.13 -16.21 -8.79
N THR A 321 21.30 -16.67 -10.03
CA THR A 321 21.54 -15.76 -11.17
C THR A 321 20.31 -14.90 -11.44
N MET A 322 19.09 -15.47 -11.38
CA MET A 322 17.83 -14.72 -11.53
C MET A 322 17.68 -13.66 -10.44
N THR A 323 17.85 -14.06 -9.17
CA THR A 323 17.75 -13.14 -8.03
C THR A 323 18.86 -12.07 -8.07
N ALA A 324 20.08 -12.42 -8.51
CA ALA A 324 21.17 -11.44 -8.65
C ALA A 324 20.84 -10.36 -9.70
N THR A 325 20.23 -10.70 -10.82
CA THR A 325 19.77 -9.70 -11.80
C THR A 325 18.71 -8.76 -11.22
N ALA A 326 17.74 -9.29 -10.47
CA ALA A 326 16.75 -8.48 -9.78
C ALA A 326 17.40 -7.57 -8.71
N LEU A 327 18.32 -8.11 -7.90
CA LEU A 327 19.06 -7.34 -6.90
C LEU A 327 19.81 -6.16 -7.54
N ILE A 328 20.47 -6.35 -8.69
CA ILE A 328 21.15 -5.28 -9.40
C ILE A 328 20.16 -4.19 -9.82
N VAL A 329 19.02 -4.57 -10.42
CA VAL A 329 18.01 -3.61 -10.88
C VAL A 329 17.45 -2.79 -9.70
N PHE A 330 17.06 -3.47 -8.61
CA PHE A 330 16.51 -2.77 -7.44
C PHE A 330 17.58 -1.99 -6.66
N THR A 331 18.85 -2.40 -6.69
CA THR A 331 19.95 -1.60 -6.13
C THR A 331 20.13 -0.30 -6.91
N ILE A 332 20.07 -0.35 -8.25
CA ILE A 332 20.11 0.85 -9.09
C ILE A 332 18.90 1.75 -8.81
N LEU A 333 17.68 1.17 -8.74
CA LEU A 333 16.48 1.92 -8.42
C LEU A 333 16.58 2.56 -7.04
N PHE A 334 17.07 1.84 -6.03
CA PHE A 334 17.31 2.34 -4.68
C PHE A 334 18.33 3.49 -4.69
N ALA A 335 19.45 3.33 -5.38
CA ALA A 335 20.47 4.39 -5.48
C ALA A 335 19.95 5.63 -6.22
N VAL A 336 19.22 5.45 -7.33
CA VAL A 336 18.62 6.57 -8.07
C VAL A 336 17.57 7.27 -7.22
N SER A 337 16.68 6.54 -6.56
CA SER A 337 15.64 7.12 -5.69
C SER A 337 16.25 7.83 -4.48
N TYR A 338 17.36 7.31 -3.95
CA TYR A 338 18.14 7.96 -2.89
C TYR A 338 18.70 9.30 -3.33
N ILE A 339 19.28 9.39 -4.54
CA ILE A 339 19.87 10.63 -5.09
C ILE A 339 18.76 11.61 -5.54
N SER A 340 17.68 11.09 -6.14
CA SER A 340 16.57 11.90 -6.66
C SER A 340 15.51 12.23 -5.63
N PHE A 341 15.62 11.67 -4.43
CA PHE A 341 14.72 11.89 -3.29
C PHE A 341 13.25 11.50 -3.57
N ILE A 342 13.05 10.47 -4.37
CA ILE A 342 11.71 9.97 -4.68
C ILE A 342 11.36 8.88 -3.68
N GLN A 343 10.64 9.27 -2.61
CA GLN A 343 10.28 8.39 -1.48
C GLN A 343 9.61 7.10 -1.92
N THR A 344 8.64 7.19 -2.83
CA THR A 344 7.88 6.03 -3.35
C THR A 344 8.79 4.94 -3.93
N TYR A 345 9.77 5.31 -4.76
CA TYR A 345 10.70 4.34 -5.34
C TYR A 345 11.72 3.81 -4.33
N TYR A 346 12.10 4.65 -3.35
CA TYR A 346 12.96 4.25 -2.24
C TYR A 346 12.31 3.14 -1.41
N GLU A 347 11.03 3.29 -1.07
CA GLU A 347 10.25 2.30 -0.32
C GLU A 347 10.09 1.00 -1.10
N ILE A 348 9.65 1.06 -2.36
CA ILE A 348 9.52 -0.11 -3.23
C ILE A 348 10.85 -0.87 -3.31
N ALA A 349 11.91 -0.17 -3.67
CA ALA A 349 13.22 -0.79 -3.85
C ALA A 349 13.78 -1.35 -2.55
N GLY A 350 13.63 -0.64 -1.42
CA GLY A 350 14.07 -1.07 -0.10
C GLY A 350 13.41 -2.37 0.34
N VAL A 351 12.09 -2.45 0.21
CA VAL A 351 11.32 -3.67 0.54
C VAL A 351 11.73 -4.84 -0.33
N VAL A 352 11.82 -4.64 -1.65
CA VAL A 352 12.17 -5.71 -2.59
C VAL A 352 13.61 -6.18 -2.37
N LEU A 353 14.57 -5.28 -2.15
CA LEU A 353 15.96 -5.65 -1.85
C LEU A 353 16.06 -6.49 -0.57
N ALA A 354 15.43 -6.02 0.51
CA ALA A 354 15.44 -6.74 1.78
C ALA A 354 14.76 -8.11 1.64
N GLY A 355 13.62 -8.17 0.96
CA GLY A 355 12.90 -9.41 0.70
C GLY A 355 13.66 -10.38 -0.18
N LEU A 356 14.30 -9.95 -1.27
CA LEU A 356 15.12 -10.82 -2.13
C LEU A 356 16.34 -11.40 -1.41
N ILE A 357 16.98 -10.65 -0.51
CA ILE A 357 18.05 -11.18 0.34
C ILE A 357 17.52 -12.27 1.27
N GLY A 358 16.34 -12.04 1.85
CA GLY A 358 15.64 -13.03 2.68
C GLY A 358 15.24 -14.27 1.89
N ASP A 359 14.67 -14.09 0.69
CA ASP A 359 14.27 -15.16 -0.24
C ASP A 359 15.46 -16.09 -0.60
N ILE A 360 16.65 -15.55 -0.85
CA ILE A 360 17.85 -16.37 -1.07
C ILE A 360 18.05 -17.36 0.07
N LEU A 361 17.90 -16.92 1.31
CA LEU A 361 18.09 -17.78 2.49
C LEU A 361 16.92 -18.74 2.67
N ALA A 362 15.69 -18.27 2.53
CA ALA A 362 14.48 -19.06 2.71
C ALA A 362 14.33 -20.14 1.63
N THR A 363 14.48 -19.79 0.36
CA THR A 363 14.33 -20.71 -0.77
C THR A 363 15.44 -21.75 -0.80
N TRP A 364 16.72 -21.35 -0.72
CA TRP A 364 17.81 -22.33 -0.92
C TRP A 364 18.15 -23.12 0.33
N PHE A 365 18.01 -22.59 1.52
CA PHE A 365 18.23 -23.33 2.75
C PHE A 365 16.97 -23.95 3.34
N GLY A 366 15.78 -23.38 3.06
CA GLY A 366 14.48 -23.88 3.54
C GLY A 366 13.76 -24.74 2.51
N ASN A 367 13.08 -24.10 1.58
CA ASN A 367 12.15 -24.77 0.64
C ASN A 367 12.82 -25.87 -0.18
N THR A 368 13.99 -25.60 -0.75
CA THR A 368 14.77 -26.58 -1.52
C THR A 368 15.18 -27.79 -0.67
N ALA A 369 15.61 -27.57 0.57
CA ALA A 369 15.97 -28.66 1.48
C ALA A 369 14.75 -29.51 1.89
N ILE A 370 13.59 -28.87 2.12
CA ILE A 370 12.32 -29.57 2.42
C ILE A 370 11.87 -30.38 1.21
N LEU A 371 11.93 -29.82 -0.02
CA LEU A 371 11.58 -30.51 -1.26
C LEU A 371 12.47 -31.73 -1.51
N LEU A 372 13.78 -31.58 -1.27
CA LEU A 372 14.74 -32.68 -1.39
C LEU A 372 14.44 -33.80 -0.39
N TRP A 373 14.20 -33.44 0.87
CA TRP A 373 13.82 -34.42 1.90
C TRP A 373 12.50 -35.13 1.57
N TYR A 374 11.50 -34.41 1.06
CA TYR A 374 10.24 -35.00 0.58
C TYR A 374 10.49 -36.00 -0.58
N LYS A 375 11.35 -35.65 -1.53
CA LYS A 375 11.70 -36.50 -2.67
C LYS A 375 12.38 -37.79 -2.20
N GLU A 376 13.39 -37.71 -1.32
CA GLU A 376 14.07 -38.85 -0.73
C GLU A 376 13.09 -39.81 -0.05
N ARG A 377 12.17 -39.28 0.78
CA ARG A 377 11.16 -40.12 1.46
C ARG A 377 10.20 -40.79 0.49
N LYS A 378 9.84 -40.13 -0.58
CA LYS A 378 8.97 -40.70 -1.61
C LYS A 378 9.63 -41.83 -2.37
N ASP A 379 10.92 -41.68 -2.67
CA ASP A 379 11.71 -42.71 -3.38
C ASP A 379 11.99 -43.96 -2.51
N LEU A 380 12.11 -43.78 -1.19
CA LEU A 380 12.23 -44.89 -0.23
C LEU A 380 10.93 -45.70 -0.03
N ARG A 381 9.77 -45.16 -0.43
CA ARG A 381 8.47 -45.83 -0.31
C ARG A 381 8.02 -46.55 -1.59
N LYS A 382 8.82 -46.44 -2.65
CA LYS A 382 8.66 -47.17 -3.91
C LYS A 382 9.55 -48.39 -3.95
#